data_2b3fe4c9cbc60bbc0b1e394de238b534
#
_entry.id   2b3fe4c9cbc60bbc0b1e394de238b534
#
_cell.length_a   1.000
_cell.length_b   1.000
_cell.length_c   1.000
_cell.angle_alpha   90.00
_cell.angle_beta   90.00
_cell.angle_gamma   90.00
#
_symmetry.space_group_name_H-M   'P 1'
#
loop_
_entity.id
_entity.type
_entity.pdbx_description
1 polymer ?
#
loop_
_entity_poly.entity_id
_entity_poly.type
_entity_poly.pdbx_seq_one_letter_code
_entity_poly.pdbx_strand_id
1 'polypeptide(L)'
;DMYKNKVYICETKNSAAGMRGAVKKMAPLALKLVKNEPVGSSKEEGYMPNGIRVNFFEEKTGAGRAVDMLVNKLNGREYVTEYPMPSFDRVEPGPAIKNMAFARIALVTSGGIVPKGNPDHIESSSASKYGCYNIEDVTDLTEESYETAHGGYDPSYANQDADRVLPVDIIREFLKEGKIGSLHQYFYTTVGNGTSVANATKYAKEIGQKLVDDHVDAVILTST
;
A
#
# COMPACT_ATOMS: atom_id res chain seq x y z
N ASP A 1 -20.82 -7.73 11.16
CA ASP A 1 -22.24 -7.52 10.82
C ASP A 1 -23.24 -8.34 11.63
N MET A 2 -22.83 -9.47 12.24
CA MET A 2 -23.69 -10.35 13.04
C MET A 2 -24.38 -9.65 14.23
N TYR A 3 -23.77 -8.63 14.79
CA TYR A 3 -24.25 -7.89 15.96
C TYR A 3 -24.86 -6.53 15.64
N LYS A 4 -24.86 -6.12 14.37
CA LYS A 4 -25.26 -4.76 13.95
C LYS A 4 -26.66 -4.34 14.40
N ASN A 5 -27.57 -5.27 14.50
CA ASN A 5 -28.95 -5.03 14.98
C ASN A 5 -29.13 -5.29 16.47
N LYS A 6 -28.07 -5.65 17.20
CA LYS A 6 -28.13 -6.02 18.62
C LYS A 6 -27.33 -5.09 19.50
N VAL A 7 -26.48 -4.25 18.94
CA VAL A 7 -25.59 -3.33 19.67
C VAL A 7 -25.50 -1.99 18.97
N TYR A 8 -25.29 -0.94 19.74
CA TYR A 8 -24.96 0.38 19.23
C TYR A 8 -23.45 0.48 19.03
N ILE A 9 -23.02 0.91 17.86
CA ILE A 9 -21.60 1.04 17.49
C ILE A 9 -21.29 2.51 17.29
N CYS A 10 -20.31 3.04 18.02
CA CYS A 10 -19.81 4.39 17.81
C CYS A 10 -18.47 4.35 17.07
N GLU A 11 -18.31 5.24 16.10
CA GLU A 11 -17.06 5.37 15.36
C GLU A 11 -15.94 5.89 16.28
N THR A 12 -14.79 5.25 16.19
CA THR A 12 -13.57 5.62 16.92
C THR A 12 -12.43 5.89 15.94
N LYS A 13 -11.42 6.66 16.37
CA LYS A 13 -10.18 6.82 15.61
C LYS A 13 -9.30 5.58 15.76
N ASN A 14 -8.51 5.29 14.74
CA ASN A 14 -7.54 4.17 14.71
C ASN A 14 -6.31 4.42 15.63
N SER A 15 -6.53 4.89 16.84
CA SER A 15 -5.45 5.09 17.80
C SER A 15 -5.96 5.16 19.22
N ALA A 16 -5.15 4.80 20.20
CA ALA A 16 -5.45 4.94 21.63
C ALA A 16 -5.80 6.39 22.02
N ALA A 17 -5.22 7.37 21.34
CA ALA A 17 -5.55 8.78 21.54
C ALA A 17 -7.02 9.11 21.17
N GLY A 18 -7.67 8.32 20.32
CA GLY A 18 -9.08 8.44 19.98
C GLY A 18 -10.05 7.96 21.05
N MET A 19 -9.58 7.18 22.03
CA MET A 19 -10.41 6.56 23.07
C MET A 19 -11.24 7.59 23.87
N ARG A 20 -10.64 8.72 24.26
CA ARG A 20 -11.35 9.77 25.00
C ARG A 20 -12.54 10.34 24.23
N GLY A 21 -12.39 10.48 22.91
CA GLY A 21 -13.48 10.93 22.02
C GLY A 21 -14.57 9.87 21.88
N ALA A 22 -14.20 8.61 21.75
CA ALA A 22 -15.13 7.49 21.69
C ALA A 22 -15.95 7.36 22.99
N VAL A 23 -15.29 7.39 24.14
CA VAL A 23 -15.97 7.31 25.45
C VAL A 23 -16.95 8.48 25.65
N LYS A 24 -16.60 9.70 25.24
CA LYS A 24 -17.52 10.85 25.30
C LYS A 24 -18.80 10.66 24.49
N LYS A 25 -18.73 9.94 23.35
CA LYS A 25 -19.90 9.58 22.54
C LYS A 25 -20.69 8.41 23.12
N MET A 26 -19.99 7.40 23.63
CA MET A 26 -20.61 6.17 24.10
C MET A 26 -21.25 6.31 25.49
N ALA A 27 -20.67 7.10 26.39
CA ALA A 27 -21.14 7.19 27.77
C ALA A 27 -22.58 7.72 27.90
N PRO A 28 -23.01 8.81 27.21
CA PRO A 28 -24.40 9.27 27.24
C PRO A 28 -25.37 8.20 26.71
N LEU A 29 -24.99 7.51 25.63
CA LEU A 29 -25.80 6.45 25.03
C LEU A 29 -25.98 5.25 25.99
N ALA A 30 -24.90 4.82 26.62
CA ALA A 30 -24.92 3.75 27.61
C ALA A 30 -25.80 4.16 28.83
N LEU A 31 -25.73 5.42 29.27
CA LEU A 31 -26.56 5.91 30.38
C LEU A 31 -28.04 5.89 30.05
N LYS A 32 -28.44 6.27 28.84
CA LYS A 32 -29.83 6.17 28.36
C LYS A 32 -30.32 4.71 28.38
N LEU A 33 -29.49 3.80 27.88
CA LEU A 33 -29.83 2.37 27.87
C LEU A 33 -30.01 1.79 29.27
N VAL A 34 -29.11 2.13 30.21
CA VAL A 34 -29.22 1.69 31.62
C VAL A 34 -30.47 2.21 32.28
N LYS A 35 -30.88 3.47 31.96
CA LYS A 35 -32.11 4.09 32.52
C LYS A 35 -33.37 3.73 31.76
N ASN A 36 -33.29 2.88 30.72
CA ASN A 36 -34.42 2.60 29.82
C ASN A 36 -35.02 3.86 29.17
N GLU A 37 -34.21 4.89 28.97
CA GLU A 37 -34.61 6.10 28.24
C GLU A 37 -34.60 5.80 26.71
N PRO A 38 -35.50 6.44 25.95
CA PRO A 38 -35.52 6.24 24.50
C PRO A 38 -34.23 6.76 23.87
N VAL A 39 -33.65 5.92 22.97
CA VAL A 39 -32.50 6.29 22.16
C VAL A 39 -33.00 6.89 20.87
N GLY A 40 -32.55 8.09 20.54
CA GLY A 40 -32.87 8.79 19.31
C GLY A 40 -32.21 8.19 18.05
N SER A 41 -32.35 8.88 16.93
CA SER A 41 -31.73 8.45 15.67
C SER A 41 -30.20 8.50 15.73
N SER A 42 -29.54 7.77 14.84
CA SER A 42 -28.08 7.79 14.72
C SER A 42 -27.51 9.19 14.42
N LYS A 43 -28.30 10.04 13.77
CA LYS A 43 -27.96 11.44 13.50
C LYS A 43 -27.93 12.29 14.77
N GLU A 44 -28.82 12.00 15.72
CA GLU A 44 -28.93 12.72 17.01
C GLU A 44 -27.93 12.19 18.03
N GLU A 45 -27.76 10.88 18.11
CA GLU A 45 -26.98 10.21 19.17
C GLU A 45 -25.53 9.91 18.75
N GLY A 46 -25.20 10.00 17.48
CA GLY A 46 -23.84 9.84 16.95
C GLY A 46 -23.34 8.39 16.86
N TYR A 47 -24.22 7.39 16.98
CA TYR A 47 -23.86 6.01 16.68
C TYR A 47 -23.92 5.72 15.18
N MET A 48 -23.26 4.66 14.73
CA MET A 48 -23.32 4.23 13.32
C MET A 48 -24.73 3.75 13.00
N PRO A 49 -25.33 4.22 11.89
CA PRO A 49 -26.68 3.82 11.54
C PRO A 49 -26.76 2.30 11.41
N ASN A 50 -27.75 1.71 12.06
CA ASN A 50 -28.13 0.31 11.87
C ASN A 50 -28.82 0.20 10.52
N GLY A 51 -28.04 0.37 9.44
CA GLY A 51 -28.58 0.29 8.10
C GLY A 51 -29.13 -1.11 7.86
N ILE A 52 -30.41 -1.22 7.58
CA ILE A 52 -30.94 -2.35 6.85
C ILE A 52 -30.22 -2.30 5.50
N ARG A 53 -29.37 -3.27 5.22
CA ARG A 53 -28.90 -3.48 3.84
C ARG A 53 -30.07 -4.02 3.07
N VAL A 54 -30.79 -3.12 2.44
CA VAL A 54 -31.82 -3.50 1.47
C VAL A 54 -31.08 -3.72 0.15
N ASN A 55 -31.25 -4.90 -0.44
CA ASN A 55 -30.83 -5.10 -1.82
C ASN A 55 -31.74 -4.22 -2.69
N PHE A 56 -31.16 -3.21 -3.31
CA PHE A 56 -31.85 -2.47 -4.37
C PHE A 56 -31.67 -3.25 -5.66
N PHE A 57 -32.79 -3.56 -6.29
CA PHE A 57 -32.80 -4.16 -7.62
C PHE A 57 -32.83 -3.01 -8.64
N GLU A 58 -31.73 -2.83 -9.33
CA GLU A 58 -31.61 -1.89 -10.43
C GLU A 58 -31.99 -2.58 -11.76
N GLU A 59 -32.47 -1.80 -12.73
CA GLU A 59 -32.80 -2.33 -14.06
C GLU A 59 -31.59 -2.95 -14.77
N LYS A 60 -30.38 -2.39 -14.52
CA LYS A 60 -29.14 -2.91 -15.06
C LYS A 60 -28.25 -3.46 -13.96
N THR A 61 -27.60 -4.57 -14.24
CA THR A 61 -26.55 -5.10 -13.36
C THR A 61 -25.38 -4.13 -13.21
N GLY A 62 -24.63 -4.21 -12.10
CA GLY A 62 -23.43 -3.38 -11.91
C GLY A 62 -22.40 -3.52 -13.03
N ALA A 63 -22.23 -4.73 -13.56
CA ALA A 63 -21.40 -4.98 -14.74
C ALA A 63 -21.90 -4.25 -15.98
N GLY A 64 -23.21 -4.26 -16.23
CA GLY A 64 -23.83 -3.53 -17.34
C GLY A 64 -23.61 -2.02 -17.23
N ARG A 65 -23.76 -1.45 -16.03
CA ARG A 65 -23.50 -0.02 -15.80
C ARG A 65 -22.01 0.35 -15.99
N ALA A 66 -21.10 -0.53 -15.56
CA ALA A 66 -19.67 -0.32 -15.77
C ALA A 66 -19.30 -0.31 -17.27
N VAL A 67 -19.90 -1.20 -18.07
CA VAL A 67 -19.71 -1.22 -19.52
C VAL A 67 -20.28 0.06 -20.15
N ASP A 68 -21.47 0.50 -19.77
CA ASP A 68 -22.07 1.76 -20.28
C ASP A 68 -21.17 2.96 -19.96
N MET A 69 -20.64 3.04 -18.73
CA MET A 69 -19.71 4.08 -18.32
C MET A 69 -18.45 4.07 -19.20
N LEU A 70 -17.86 2.89 -19.44
CA LEU A 70 -16.67 2.73 -20.30
C LEU A 70 -16.96 3.16 -21.74
N VAL A 71 -18.07 2.72 -22.30
CA VAL A 71 -18.49 3.08 -23.66
C VAL A 71 -18.69 4.60 -23.80
N ASN A 72 -19.34 5.24 -22.82
CA ASN A 72 -19.49 6.70 -22.80
C ASN A 72 -18.13 7.40 -22.74
N LYS A 73 -17.22 6.95 -21.87
CA LYS A 73 -15.86 7.49 -21.77
C LYS A 73 -15.09 7.38 -23.09
N LEU A 74 -15.13 6.21 -23.73
CA LEU A 74 -14.43 5.96 -25.00
C LEU A 74 -14.99 6.80 -26.17
N ASN A 75 -16.29 7.13 -26.13
CA ASN A 75 -16.95 7.98 -27.13
C ASN A 75 -16.90 9.48 -26.80
N GLY A 76 -16.16 9.90 -25.75
CA GLY A 76 -16.09 11.29 -25.33
C GLY A 76 -17.39 11.88 -24.80
N ARG A 77 -18.34 11.04 -24.35
CA ARG A 77 -19.60 11.45 -23.74
C ARG A 77 -19.44 11.66 -22.24
N GLU A 78 -20.36 12.41 -21.66
CA GLU A 78 -20.43 12.51 -20.19
C GLU A 78 -20.63 11.13 -19.56
N TYR A 79 -19.89 10.88 -18.49
CA TYR A 79 -20.03 9.67 -17.68
C TYR A 79 -19.78 10.01 -16.20
N VAL A 80 -20.41 9.23 -15.33
CA VAL A 80 -20.24 9.34 -13.88
C VAL A 80 -19.70 8.02 -13.35
N THR A 81 -18.67 8.10 -12.50
CA THR A 81 -18.21 6.95 -11.73
C THR A 81 -19.11 6.78 -10.51
N GLU A 82 -19.74 5.61 -10.34
CA GLU A 82 -20.62 5.35 -9.19
C GLU A 82 -19.86 5.27 -7.87
N TYR A 83 -18.59 4.89 -7.95
CA TYR A 83 -17.69 4.86 -6.81
C TYR A 83 -16.67 6.00 -6.92
N PRO A 84 -16.52 6.82 -5.88
CA PRO A 84 -15.56 7.92 -5.92
C PRO A 84 -14.15 7.35 -6.08
N MET A 85 -13.47 7.75 -7.16
CA MET A 85 -12.09 7.38 -7.39
C MET A 85 -11.20 8.09 -6.37
N PRO A 86 -10.22 7.39 -5.79
CA PRO A 86 -9.23 8.04 -4.94
C PRO A 86 -8.46 9.08 -5.77
N SER A 87 -8.23 10.25 -5.18
CA SER A 87 -7.33 11.25 -5.75
C SER A 87 -5.93 11.04 -5.19
N PHE A 88 -4.95 11.00 -6.08
CA PHE A 88 -3.54 10.91 -5.70
C PHE A 88 -2.84 12.22 -6.03
N ASP A 89 -1.79 12.56 -5.27
CA ASP A 89 -0.93 13.68 -5.60
C ASP A 89 -0.26 13.40 -6.95
N ARG A 90 -0.40 14.37 -7.87
CA ARG A 90 0.26 14.27 -9.16
C ARG A 90 1.70 14.73 -9.02
N VAL A 91 2.63 13.88 -9.44
CA VAL A 91 4.06 14.20 -9.49
C VAL A 91 4.46 14.33 -10.95
N GLU A 92 5.14 15.44 -11.28
CA GLU A 92 5.67 15.61 -12.63
C GLU A 92 6.79 14.60 -12.88
N PRO A 93 6.83 13.96 -14.06
CA PRO A 93 7.89 13.02 -14.42
C PRO A 93 9.27 13.68 -14.36
N GLY A 94 10.25 12.93 -13.89
CA GLY A 94 11.66 13.33 -14.00
C GLY A 94 12.07 13.47 -15.46
N PRO A 95 13.18 14.19 -15.75
CA PRO A 95 13.70 14.30 -17.11
C PRO A 95 14.11 12.92 -17.63
N ALA A 96 13.89 12.69 -18.93
CA ALA A 96 14.28 11.44 -19.57
C ALA A 96 15.80 11.22 -19.51
N ILE A 97 16.21 9.99 -19.19
CA ILE A 97 17.62 9.59 -19.21
C ILE A 97 18.08 9.52 -20.66
N LYS A 98 19.09 10.33 -21.01
CA LYS A 98 19.58 10.44 -22.38
C LYS A 98 20.33 9.19 -22.85
N ASN A 99 21.06 8.56 -21.96
CA ASN A 99 21.86 7.36 -22.28
C ASN A 99 21.90 6.43 -21.07
N MET A 100 21.18 5.33 -21.17
CA MET A 100 21.10 4.30 -20.12
C MET A 100 22.45 3.61 -19.85
N ALA A 101 23.33 3.52 -20.86
CA ALA A 101 24.64 2.88 -20.70
C ALA A 101 25.57 3.61 -19.72
N PHE A 102 25.23 4.83 -19.30
CA PHE A 102 25.97 5.57 -18.27
C PHE A 102 25.14 5.79 -16.99
N ALA A 103 23.87 5.39 -17.00
CA ALA A 103 22.99 5.60 -15.89
C ALA A 103 23.30 4.69 -14.71
N ARG A 104 23.26 5.24 -13.50
CA ARG A 104 23.30 4.48 -12.24
C ARG A 104 21.87 4.18 -11.80
N ILE A 105 21.54 2.91 -11.71
CA ILE A 105 20.20 2.41 -11.38
C ILE A 105 20.17 1.93 -9.94
N ALA A 106 19.12 2.22 -9.19
CA ALA A 106 18.84 1.64 -7.88
C ALA A 106 17.56 0.82 -7.89
N LEU A 107 17.50 -0.17 -7.00
CA LEU A 107 16.33 -1.02 -6.79
C LEU A 107 15.66 -0.68 -5.47
N VAL A 108 14.34 -0.49 -5.51
CA VAL A 108 13.49 -0.26 -4.34
C VAL A 108 12.27 -1.14 -4.47
N THR A 109 11.80 -1.74 -3.38
CA THR A 109 10.60 -2.58 -3.42
C THR A 109 9.68 -2.38 -2.22
N SER A 110 8.39 -2.45 -2.44
CA SER A 110 7.39 -2.62 -1.38
C SER A 110 6.99 -4.08 -1.17
N GLY A 111 7.58 -5.00 -1.93
CA GLY A 111 7.31 -6.44 -1.88
C GLY A 111 7.97 -7.19 -0.73
N GLY A 112 8.67 -6.51 0.17
CA GLY A 112 9.17 -7.06 1.42
C GLY A 112 10.33 -8.04 1.27
N ILE A 113 11.15 -7.95 0.21
CA ILE A 113 12.32 -8.81 0.04
C ILE A 113 13.39 -8.44 1.08
N VAL A 114 13.82 -9.42 1.85
CA VAL A 114 14.79 -9.28 2.95
C VAL A 114 15.81 -10.42 2.92
N PRO A 115 16.99 -10.25 3.53
CA PRO A 115 17.89 -11.37 3.77
C PRO A 115 17.21 -12.48 4.58
N LYS A 116 17.61 -13.73 4.35
CA LYS A 116 17.03 -14.92 5.00
C LYS A 116 16.98 -14.76 6.51
N GLY A 117 15.84 -15.11 7.10
CA GLY A 117 15.58 -14.96 8.52
C GLY A 117 15.17 -13.55 8.94
N ASN A 118 15.00 -12.61 8.00
CA ASN A 118 14.53 -11.25 8.26
C ASN A 118 15.21 -10.58 9.48
N PRO A 119 16.54 -10.37 9.43
CA PRO A 119 17.34 -9.96 10.60
C PRO A 119 16.91 -8.62 11.20
N ASP A 120 16.35 -7.73 10.37
CA ASP A 120 15.87 -6.44 10.84
C ASP A 120 14.40 -6.48 11.30
N HIS A 121 13.78 -7.64 11.30
CA HIS A 121 12.38 -7.80 11.71
C HIS A 121 11.44 -6.81 11.03
N ILE A 122 11.52 -6.71 9.68
CA ILE A 122 10.55 -5.93 8.91
C ILE A 122 9.18 -6.59 9.06
N GLU A 123 8.19 -5.81 9.44
CA GLU A 123 6.85 -6.32 9.74
C GLU A 123 6.16 -6.80 8.46
N SER A 124 5.44 -7.90 8.54
CA SER A 124 4.71 -8.50 7.41
C SER A 124 3.49 -7.69 6.95
N SER A 125 3.07 -6.73 7.74
CA SER A 125 1.98 -5.78 7.47
C SER A 125 2.18 -4.52 8.29
N SER A 126 1.71 -3.39 7.77
CA SER A 126 1.78 -2.09 8.46
C SER A 126 3.19 -1.71 8.90
N ALA A 127 4.17 -1.96 8.05
CA ALA A 127 5.58 -1.81 8.36
C ALA A 127 5.90 -0.42 8.96
N SER A 128 6.65 -0.43 10.07
CA SER A 128 7.08 0.77 10.79
C SER A 128 8.47 1.23 10.40
N LYS A 129 9.14 0.49 9.51
CA LYS A 129 10.51 0.72 9.02
C LYS A 129 10.71 0.17 7.62
N TYR A 130 11.86 0.49 7.05
CA TYR A 130 12.35 -0.09 5.80
C TYR A 130 13.73 -0.70 6.02
N GLY A 131 14.12 -1.66 5.18
CA GLY A 131 15.45 -2.27 5.14
C GLY A 131 16.33 -1.63 4.07
N CYS A 132 17.64 -1.70 4.28
CA CYS A 132 18.68 -1.25 3.35
C CYS A 132 19.77 -2.33 3.33
N TYR A 133 19.91 -3.04 2.22
CA TYR A 133 20.78 -4.21 2.15
C TYR A 133 21.79 -4.09 1.01
N ASN A 134 23.04 -4.45 1.30
CA ASN A 134 24.10 -4.42 0.31
C ASN A 134 23.96 -5.60 -0.65
N ILE A 135 24.05 -5.29 -1.95
CA ILE A 135 24.03 -6.27 -3.03
C ILE A 135 25.25 -6.11 -3.98
N GLU A 136 26.33 -5.46 -3.54
CA GLU A 136 27.47 -5.17 -4.40
C GLU A 136 28.02 -6.44 -5.09
N ASP A 137 28.20 -7.52 -4.33
CA ASP A 137 28.69 -8.80 -4.82
C ASP A 137 27.59 -9.84 -5.07
N VAL A 138 26.30 -9.44 -4.96
CA VAL A 138 25.17 -10.33 -5.18
C VAL A 138 24.78 -10.31 -6.64
N THR A 139 24.69 -11.48 -7.24
CA THR A 139 24.28 -11.67 -8.65
C THR A 139 22.90 -12.28 -8.81
N ASP A 140 22.34 -12.85 -7.74
CA ASP A 140 21.10 -13.62 -7.73
C ASP A 140 20.55 -13.67 -6.31
N LEU A 141 19.25 -13.49 -6.13
CA LEU A 141 18.56 -13.52 -4.84
C LEU A 141 17.99 -14.93 -4.59
N THR A 142 18.86 -15.88 -4.26
CA THR A 142 18.50 -17.29 -4.10
C THR A 142 17.61 -17.57 -2.88
N GLU A 143 16.92 -18.72 -2.88
CA GLU A 143 16.08 -19.21 -1.77
C GLU A 143 16.86 -19.31 -0.44
N GLU A 144 18.14 -19.58 -0.47
CA GLU A 144 18.98 -19.71 0.72
C GLU A 144 19.39 -18.38 1.30
N SER A 145 19.42 -17.33 0.48
CA SER A 145 19.97 -16.01 0.88
C SER A 145 18.90 -14.95 1.12
N TYR A 146 17.74 -15.06 0.47
CA TYR A 146 16.67 -14.08 0.57
C TYR A 146 15.30 -14.73 0.77
N GLU A 147 14.36 -13.94 1.24
CA GLU A 147 12.96 -14.32 1.41
C GLU A 147 12.06 -13.08 1.37
N THR A 148 10.74 -13.28 1.32
CA THR A 148 9.80 -12.19 1.51
C THR A 148 9.24 -12.16 2.92
N ALA A 149 9.24 -10.99 3.55
CA ALA A 149 8.52 -10.71 4.79
C ALA A 149 7.05 -10.32 4.55
N HIS A 150 6.62 -10.11 3.30
CA HIS A 150 5.32 -9.53 2.95
C HIS A 150 4.16 -10.50 3.19
N GLY A 151 3.20 -10.14 4.06
CA GLY A 151 2.04 -10.97 4.41
C GLY A 151 0.81 -10.79 3.51
N GLY A 152 0.88 -10.03 2.44
CA GLY A 152 -0.26 -9.68 1.59
C GLY A 152 -0.39 -10.49 0.30
N TYR A 153 0.58 -11.34 -0.04
CA TYR A 153 0.53 -12.24 -1.19
C TYR A 153 1.09 -13.62 -0.83
N ASP A 154 0.88 -14.62 -1.71
CA ASP A 154 1.46 -15.94 -1.52
C ASP A 154 2.99 -15.88 -1.65
N PRO A 155 3.75 -16.18 -0.58
CA PRO A 155 5.20 -16.02 -0.58
C PRO A 155 5.95 -17.12 -1.37
N SER A 156 5.27 -18.19 -1.78
CA SER A 156 5.90 -19.41 -2.31
C SER A 156 6.86 -19.12 -3.44
N TYR A 157 6.43 -18.36 -4.45
CA TYR A 157 7.26 -18.06 -5.61
C TYR A 157 8.38 -17.04 -5.31
N ALA A 158 8.11 -16.05 -4.47
CA ALA A 158 9.11 -15.08 -4.07
C ALA A 158 10.18 -15.66 -3.13
N ASN A 159 9.85 -16.70 -2.36
CA ASN A 159 10.81 -17.41 -1.52
C ASN A 159 11.65 -18.42 -2.29
N GLN A 160 11.14 -18.96 -3.41
CA GLN A 160 11.93 -19.80 -4.32
C GLN A 160 12.93 -18.99 -5.13
N ASP A 161 12.56 -17.77 -5.47
CA ASP A 161 13.31 -16.90 -6.36
C ASP A 161 12.87 -15.45 -6.10
N ALA A 162 13.62 -14.73 -5.28
CA ALA A 162 13.25 -13.38 -4.87
C ALA A 162 13.47 -12.34 -5.99
N ASP A 163 14.23 -12.68 -7.03
CA ASP A 163 14.41 -11.86 -8.23
C ASP A 163 13.09 -11.62 -8.97
N ARG A 164 12.09 -12.48 -8.81
CA ARG A 164 10.73 -12.27 -9.33
C ARG A 164 10.07 -10.99 -8.80
N VAL A 165 10.49 -10.52 -7.65
CA VAL A 165 9.99 -9.30 -7.00
C VAL A 165 11.01 -8.18 -7.08
N LEU A 166 12.30 -8.49 -6.91
CA LEU A 166 13.39 -7.53 -6.95
C LEU A 166 14.47 -8.02 -7.94
N PRO A 167 14.41 -7.65 -9.22
CA PRO A 167 15.13 -8.31 -10.31
C PRO A 167 16.64 -7.98 -10.36
N VAL A 168 17.41 -8.44 -9.38
CA VAL A 168 18.86 -8.21 -9.30
C VAL A 168 19.58 -8.93 -10.41
N ASP A 169 19.22 -10.17 -10.68
CA ASP A 169 19.79 -11.04 -11.69
C ASP A 169 19.76 -10.41 -13.10
N ILE A 170 18.58 -10.01 -13.57
CA ILE A 170 18.42 -9.40 -14.89
C ILE A 170 19.10 -8.03 -14.99
N ILE A 171 19.14 -7.26 -13.91
CA ILE A 171 19.86 -5.99 -13.87
C ILE A 171 21.37 -6.23 -13.94
N ARG A 172 21.89 -7.29 -13.32
CA ARG A 172 23.28 -7.72 -13.45
C ARG A 172 23.62 -8.17 -14.88
N GLU A 173 22.71 -8.82 -15.58
CA GLU A 173 22.88 -9.13 -17.00
C GLU A 173 22.96 -7.86 -17.84
N PHE A 174 22.06 -6.89 -17.64
CA PHE A 174 22.09 -5.62 -18.35
C PHE A 174 23.37 -4.81 -18.08
N LEU A 175 23.92 -4.92 -16.88
CA LEU A 175 25.21 -4.33 -16.55
C LEU A 175 26.35 -5.00 -17.35
N LYS A 176 26.38 -6.33 -17.42
CA LYS A 176 27.37 -7.09 -18.22
C LYS A 176 27.29 -6.77 -19.71
N GLU A 177 26.06 -6.57 -20.22
CA GLU A 177 25.83 -6.22 -21.63
C GLU A 177 26.08 -4.74 -21.95
N GLY A 178 26.40 -3.92 -20.95
CA GLY A 178 26.61 -2.46 -21.11
C GLY A 178 25.33 -1.67 -21.43
N LYS A 179 24.16 -2.25 -21.16
CA LYS A 179 22.88 -1.57 -21.33
C LYS A 179 22.61 -0.52 -20.25
N ILE A 180 23.19 -0.69 -19.06
CA ILE A 180 23.19 0.27 -17.96
C ILE A 180 24.61 0.56 -17.50
N GLY A 181 24.87 1.72 -16.90
CA GLY A 181 26.18 2.14 -16.47
C GLY A 181 26.63 1.48 -15.17
N SER A 182 25.78 1.46 -14.17
CA SER A 182 26.05 0.80 -12.87
C SER A 182 24.76 0.47 -12.12
N LEU A 183 24.85 -0.53 -11.26
CA LEU A 183 23.82 -0.80 -10.25
C LEU A 183 24.30 -0.24 -8.92
N HIS A 184 23.39 0.47 -8.23
CA HIS A 184 23.64 0.97 -6.86
C HIS A 184 23.89 -0.20 -5.90
N GLN A 185 24.85 -0.04 -5.01
CA GLN A 185 25.30 -1.12 -4.12
C GLN A 185 24.27 -1.55 -3.07
N TYR A 186 23.23 -0.73 -2.82
CA TYR A 186 22.17 -1.08 -1.86
C TYR A 186 20.82 -1.13 -2.57
N PHE A 187 19.97 -2.06 -2.15
CA PHE A 187 18.54 -1.96 -2.41
C PHE A 187 17.79 -1.58 -1.14
N TYR A 188 16.62 -1.01 -1.33
CA TYR A 188 15.75 -0.61 -0.23
C TYR A 188 14.44 -1.38 -0.31
N THR A 189 13.94 -1.82 0.84
CA THR A 189 12.74 -2.64 0.92
C THR A 189 11.84 -2.24 2.07
N THR A 190 10.55 -2.33 1.87
CA THR A 190 9.55 -2.28 2.93
C THR A 190 8.40 -3.21 2.56
N VAL A 191 7.44 -3.40 3.47
CA VAL A 191 6.21 -4.12 3.17
C VAL A 191 5.10 -3.12 2.89
N GLY A 192 4.54 -3.15 1.67
CA GLY A 192 3.47 -2.25 1.26
C GLY A 192 2.12 -2.54 1.92
N ASN A 193 1.89 -3.80 2.29
CA ASN A 193 0.64 -4.28 2.88
C ASN A 193 0.26 -3.53 4.16
N GLY A 194 -0.80 -2.73 4.10
CA GLY A 194 -1.32 -1.98 5.25
C GLY A 194 -0.43 -0.85 5.75
N THR A 195 0.71 -0.58 5.13
CA THR A 195 1.59 0.52 5.53
C THR A 195 0.92 1.87 5.30
N SER A 196 0.93 2.72 6.32
CA SER A 196 0.29 4.02 6.26
C SER A 196 0.97 4.95 5.25
N VAL A 197 0.19 5.82 4.60
CA VAL A 197 0.72 6.85 3.69
C VAL A 197 1.78 7.72 4.39
N ALA A 198 1.59 8.02 5.68
CA ALA A 198 2.54 8.80 6.45
C ALA A 198 3.91 8.10 6.57
N ASN A 199 3.91 6.79 6.88
CA ASN A 199 5.14 6.00 6.95
C ASN A 199 5.78 5.87 5.56
N ALA A 200 5.01 5.52 4.53
CA ALA A 200 5.50 5.42 3.16
C ALA A 200 6.14 6.73 2.68
N THR A 201 5.51 7.88 2.98
CA THR A 201 6.06 9.20 2.67
C THR A 201 7.38 9.47 3.40
N LYS A 202 7.46 9.10 4.67
CA LYS A 202 8.70 9.21 5.45
C LYS A 202 9.83 8.39 4.82
N TYR A 203 9.57 7.11 4.53
CA TYR A 203 10.58 6.23 3.91
C TYR A 203 11.00 6.72 2.53
N ALA A 204 10.04 7.13 1.70
CA ALA A 204 10.33 7.65 0.37
C ALA A 204 11.24 8.88 0.41
N LYS A 205 11.05 9.79 1.37
CA LYS A 205 11.92 10.96 1.56
C LYS A 205 13.33 10.56 2.01
N GLU A 206 13.45 9.66 2.98
CA GLU A 206 14.74 9.21 3.49
C GLU A 206 15.53 8.42 2.43
N ILE A 207 14.87 7.49 1.73
CA ILE A 207 15.46 6.71 0.64
C ILE A 207 15.84 7.63 -0.52
N GLY A 208 14.91 8.49 -0.93
CA GLY A 208 15.14 9.43 -2.04
C GLY A 208 16.33 10.34 -1.78
N GLN A 209 16.50 10.86 -0.56
CA GLN A 209 17.67 11.66 -0.21
C GLN A 209 18.99 10.88 -0.36
N LYS A 210 19.04 9.64 0.15
CA LYS A 210 20.22 8.77 0.01
C LYS A 210 20.55 8.51 -1.46
N LEU A 211 19.55 8.22 -2.29
CA LEU A 211 19.76 7.97 -3.71
C LEU A 211 20.25 9.21 -4.47
N VAL A 212 19.78 10.39 -4.09
CA VAL A 212 20.29 11.67 -4.64
C VAL A 212 21.73 11.91 -4.22
N ASP A 213 22.06 11.71 -2.94
CA ASP A 213 23.42 11.88 -2.41
C ASP A 213 24.40 10.91 -3.07
N ASP A 214 23.95 9.71 -3.42
CA ASP A 214 24.72 8.67 -4.11
C ASP A 214 24.70 8.81 -5.66
N HIS A 215 24.16 9.91 -6.18
CA HIS A 215 24.10 10.22 -7.61
C HIS A 215 23.43 9.11 -8.45
N VAL A 216 22.30 8.59 -7.96
CA VAL A 216 21.47 7.63 -8.70
C VAL A 216 20.64 8.39 -9.74
N ASP A 217 20.69 7.93 -11.00
CA ASP A 217 19.97 8.55 -12.12
C ASP A 217 18.53 8.06 -12.24
N ALA A 218 18.28 6.79 -11.88
CA ALA A 218 16.95 6.21 -11.94
C ALA A 218 16.73 5.13 -10.90
N VAL A 219 15.46 4.92 -10.57
CA VAL A 219 15.00 3.91 -9.61
C VAL A 219 14.01 2.98 -10.29
N ILE A 220 14.22 1.68 -10.14
CA ILE A 220 13.20 0.68 -10.42
C ILE A 220 12.49 0.40 -9.11
N LEU A 221 11.23 0.84 -9.04
CA LEU A 221 10.37 0.61 -7.87
C LEU A 221 9.39 -0.52 -8.20
N THR A 222 9.56 -1.66 -7.53
CA THR A 222 8.67 -2.81 -7.67
C THR A 222 7.65 -2.87 -6.54
N SER A 223 6.47 -3.39 -6.85
CA SER A 223 5.40 -3.65 -5.87
C SER A 223 4.70 -4.96 -6.18
N THR A 224 4.01 -5.51 -5.19
CA THR A 224 3.23 -6.76 -5.26
C THR A 224 1.80 -6.50 -4.86
#